data_206faecfb00e6d875bc528f61795ea5d
#
_entry.id   206faecfb00e6d875bc528f61795ea5d
#
_cell.length_a   1.000
_cell.length_b   1.000
_cell.length_c   1.000
_cell.angle_alpha   90.00
_cell.angle_beta   90.00
_cell.angle_gamma   90.00
#
_symmetry.space_group_name_H-M   'P 1'
#
loop_
_entity.id
_entity.type
_entity.pdbx_description
1 polymer ?
#
loop_
_entity_poly.entity_id
_entity_poly.type
_entity_poly.pdbx_seq_one_letter_code
_entity_poly.pdbx_strand_id
1 'polypeptide(L)'
;RSVCDLLVVHNLYCRQLLMDEYHLPPEKICVTPHGSYTQISPKEHQLHTEKTEFLQFGVLRRYKGVDILLEALARMTETQRSRVHVTVAGQQFPKLDATDYAALIREKGLEGCVTLQLGHVPDEALDALYQEADFCLFPYREIYGSGALLMAYSYSKPVLASSIPAFEEETDGGCTGLLFPPEEPDALKDAILRAADWTEETYTGTQSHIRQLVEEKYNWKRSE
;
A
#
# COMPACT_ATOMS: atom_id res chain seq x y z
N ARG A 1 14.55 35.29 -0.11
CA ARG A 1 14.21 34.21 0.84
C ARG A 1 14.31 32.81 0.23
N SER A 2 15.12 32.63 -0.78
CA SER A 2 15.33 31.27 -1.29
C SER A 2 16.41 30.62 -0.44
N VAL A 3 15.99 29.66 0.39
CA VAL A 3 16.89 28.90 1.26
C VAL A 3 17.51 27.74 0.49
N CYS A 4 16.94 27.39 -0.67
CA CYS A 4 17.45 26.35 -1.57
C CYS A 4 17.29 26.78 -3.04
N ASP A 5 18.17 26.30 -3.89
CA ASP A 5 18.19 26.61 -5.31
C ASP A 5 17.29 25.65 -6.11
N LEU A 6 17.17 24.39 -5.65
CA LEU A 6 16.38 23.35 -6.28
C LEU A 6 15.62 22.54 -5.21
N LEU A 7 14.40 22.15 -5.53
CA LEU A 7 13.58 21.22 -4.75
C LEU A 7 13.46 19.91 -5.51
N VAL A 8 13.62 18.79 -4.81
CA VAL A 8 13.42 17.46 -5.38
C VAL A 8 12.13 16.88 -4.79
N VAL A 9 11.27 16.40 -5.66
CA VAL A 9 10.03 15.69 -5.32
C VAL A 9 10.00 14.32 -6.01
N HIS A 10 9.16 13.40 -5.54
CA HIS A 10 9.20 12.03 -6.01
C HIS A 10 8.14 11.68 -7.05
N ASN A 11 7.16 12.58 -7.30
CA ASN A 11 6.11 12.38 -8.29
C ASN A 11 5.63 13.72 -8.88
N LEU A 12 4.89 13.64 -9.97
CA LEU A 12 4.33 14.82 -10.64
C LEU A 12 3.25 15.50 -9.81
N TYR A 13 2.49 14.75 -9.04
CA TYR A 13 1.49 15.29 -8.12
C TYR A 13 2.13 16.27 -7.13
N CYS A 14 3.23 15.90 -6.46
CA CYS A 14 3.94 16.79 -5.54
C CYS A 14 4.52 18.03 -6.25
N ARG A 15 5.00 17.87 -7.50
CA ARG A 15 5.45 19.01 -8.29
C ARG A 15 4.32 19.99 -8.54
N GLN A 16 3.17 19.48 -8.98
CA GLN A 16 2.01 20.33 -9.25
C GLN A 16 1.53 21.04 -7.98
N LEU A 17 1.45 20.31 -6.86
CA LEU A 17 1.08 20.89 -5.56
C LEU A 17 2.00 22.04 -5.14
N LEU A 18 3.31 21.91 -5.32
CA LEU A 18 4.27 22.97 -5.01
C LEU A 18 4.11 24.19 -5.92
N MET A 19 3.77 23.97 -7.18
CA MET A 19 3.49 25.06 -8.12
C MET A 19 2.20 25.80 -7.75
N ASP A 20 1.15 25.08 -7.40
CA ASP A 20 -0.17 25.65 -7.14
C ASP A 20 -0.25 26.35 -5.78
N GLU A 21 0.22 25.70 -4.72
CA GLU A 21 0.09 26.22 -3.35
C GLU A 21 1.19 27.22 -2.99
N TYR A 22 2.43 26.96 -3.45
CA TYR A 22 3.58 27.80 -3.08
C TYR A 22 4.05 28.71 -4.21
N HIS A 23 3.39 28.67 -5.37
CA HIS A 23 3.71 29.46 -6.55
C HIS A 23 5.19 29.36 -6.96
N LEU A 24 5.75 28.16 -6.80
CA LEU A 24 7.14 27.90 -7.17
C LEU A 24 7.25 27.70 -8.67
N PRO A 25 8.25 28.30 -9.33
CA PRO A 25 8.44 28.13 -10.75
C PRO A 25 8.91 26.70 -11.07
N PRO A 26 8.43 26.11 -12.18
CA PRO A 26 8.65 24.70 -12.51
C PRO A 26 10.14 24.33 -12.67
N GLU A 27 10.99 25.28 -13.07
CA GLU A 27 12.44 25.09 -13.20
C GLU A 27 13.18 24.92 -11.86
N LYS A 28 12.52 25.24 -10.75
CA LYS A 28 13.05 25.01 -9.40
C LYS A 28 12.63 23.67 -8.79
N ILE A 29 11.85 22.88 -9.52
CA ILE A 29 11.31 21.61 -8.99
C ILE A 29 11.74 20.47 -9.92
N CYS A 30 12.64 19.63 -9.43
CA CYS A 30 13.05 18.39 -10.10
C CYS A 30 12.19 17.24 -9.62
N VAL A 31 11.67 16.43 -10.54
CA VAL A 31 10.96 15.19 -10.21
C VAL A 31 11.93 14.03 -10.36
N THR A 32 12.24 13.39 -9.26
CA THR A 32 13.07 12.18 -9.22
C THR A 32 12.30 11.10 -8.47
N PRO A 33 11.77 10.08 -9.15
CA PRO A 33 11.07 9.00 -8.46
C PRO A 33 11.91 8.39 -7.35
N HIS A 34 11.28 8.06 -6.23
CA HIS A 34 11.93 7.30 -5.18
C HIS A 34 12.21 5.89 -5.71
N GLY A 35 13.42 5.37 -5.58
CA GLY A 35 13.76 4.04 -6.05
C GLY A 35 13.18 2.93 -5.18
N SER A 36 12.96 1.77 -5.77
CA SER A 36 12.57 0.55 -5.06
C SER A 36 13.73 -0.01 -4.23
N TYR A 37 13.45 -0.99 -3.37
CA TYR A 37 14.45 -1.61 -2.50
C TYR A 37 15.19 -2.72 -3.25
N THR A 38 16.33 -2.38 -3.85
CA THR A 38 17.12 -3.27 -4.76
C THR A 38 17.79 -4.46 -4.08
N GLN A 39 17.80 -4.51 -2.75
CA GLN A 39 18.38 -5.64 -1.99
C GLN A 39 17.39 -6.80 -1.84
N ILE A 40 16.15 -6.61 -2.26
CA ILE A 40 15.10 -7.61 -2.17
C ILE A 40 15.12 -8.47 -3.44
N SER A 41 15.13 -9.78 -3.24
CA SER A 41 14.98 -10.76 -4.31
C SER A 41 13.63 -11.46 -4.13
N PRO A 42 12.58 -11.01 -4.83
CA PRO A 42 11.26 -11.61 -4.68
C PRO A 42 11.30 -13.07 -5.12
N LYS A 43 10.70 -13.95 -4.33
CA LYS A 43 10.47 -15.34 -4.74
C LYS A 43 9.27 -15.40 -5.69
N GLU A 44 9.23 -16.44 -6.51
CA GLU A 44 8.00 -16.74 -7.23
C GLU A 44 6.87 -16.98 -6.21
N HIS A 45 5.75 -16.35 -6.44
CA HIS A 45 4.59 -16.44 -5.57
C HIS A 45 3.35 -16.71 -6.43
N GLN A 46 2.56 -17.69 -6.02
CA GLN A 46 1.27 -18.03 -6.58
C GLN A 46 0.17 -17.67 -5.59
N LEU A 47 -1.02 -17.34 -6.09
CA LEU A 47 -2.16 -17.03 -5.24
C LEU A 47 -2.49 -18.17 -4.29
N HIS A 48 -2.77 -17.84 -3.05
CA HIS A 48 -3.28 -18.80 -2.10
C HIS A 48 -4.69 -19.29 -2.52
N THR A 49 -4.88 -20.61 -2.48
CA THR A 49 -6.13 -21.24 -2.94
C THR A 49 -7.21 -21.34 -1.86
N GLU A 50 -6.83 -21.33 -0.58
CA GLU A 50 -7.77 -21.47 0.54
C GLU A 50 -8.26 -20.10 1.02
N LYS A 51 -7.34 -19.19 1.30
CA LYS A 51 -7.63 -17.80 1.69
C LYS A 51 -6.67 -16.87 1.00
N THR A 52 -7.17 -15.75 0.50
CA THR A 52 -6.32 -14.70 -0.03
C THR A 52 -5.70 -13.92 1.13
N GLU A 53 -4.37 -13.80 1.12
CA GLU A 53 -3.58 -13.17 2.16
C GLU A 53 -3.30 -11.70 1.82
N PHE A 54 -3.72 -10.80 2.69
CA PHE A 54 -3.52 -9.36 2.55
C PHE A 54 -2.59 -8.82 3.63
N LEU A 55 -1.71 -7.90 3.25
CA LEU A 55 -0.79 -7.23 4.17
C LEU A 55 -1.00 -5.72 4.17
N GLN A 56 -1.22 -5.14 5.36
CA GLN A 56 -1.05 -3.72 5.61
C GLN A 56 0.13 -3.51 6.55
N PHE A 57 1.24 -2.97 6.03
CA PHE A 57 2.49 -2.81 6.80
C PHE A 57 2.89 -1.35 7.00
N GLY A 58 3.53 -1.08 8.13
CA GLY A 58 4.28 0.14 8.44
C GLY A 58 3.84 0.81 9.75
N VAL A 59 4.40 1.98 10.04
CA VAL A 59 4.00 2.74 11.24
C VAL A 59 2.51 3.05 11.16
N LEU A 60 1.74 2.57 12.14
CA LEU A 60 0.30 2.79 12.20
C LEU A 60 0.03 4.26 12.53
N ARG A 61 -0.68 4.91 11.64
CA ARG A 61 -1.14 6.29 11.76
C ARG A 61 -2.54 6.42 11.20
N ARG A 62 -3.33 7.35 11.72
CA ARG A 62 -4.72 7.55 11.29
C ARG A 62 -4.87 7.68 9.77
N TYR A 63 -3.94 8.37 9.09
CA TYR A 63 -4.02 8.55 7.64
C TYR A 63 -3.90 7.23 6.86
N LYS A 64 -3.33 6.17 7.47
CA LYS A 64 -3.19 4.85 6.84
C LYS A 64 -4.46 4.02 6.80
N GLY A 65 -5.55 4.48 7.43
CA GLY A 65 -6.89 3.92 7.27
C GLY A 65 -7.09 2.50 7.79
N VAL A 66 -6.36 2.07 8.83
CA VAL A 66 -6.60 0.74 9.45
C VAL A 66 -8.02 0.62 9.96
N ASP A 67 -8.58 1.70 10.50
CA ASP A 67 -9.99 1.77 10.92
C ASP A 67 -10.97 1.58 9.75
N ILE A 68 -10.66 2.14 8.57
CA ILE A 68 -11.45 1.93 7.33
C ILE A 68 -11.38 0.46 6.91
N LEU A 69 -10.19 -0.16 6.98
CA LEU A 69 -10.01 -1.56 6.67
C LEU A 69 -10.81 -2.46 7.60
N LEU A 70 -10.74 -2.23 8.91
CA LEU A 70 -11.51 -3.01 9.89
C LEU A 70 -13.02 -2.83 9.69
N GLU A 71 -13.48 -1.64 9.33
CA GLU A 71 -14.88 -1.39 8.99
C GLU A 71 -15.30 -2.12 7.70
N ALA A 72 -14.45 -2.12 6.67
CA ALA A 72 -14.70 -2.86 5.43
C ALA A 72 -14.87 -4.37 5.69
N LEU A 73 -13.99 -4.95 6.50
CA LEU A 73 -14.06 -6.37 6.89
C LEU A 73 -15.30 -6.67 7.74
N ALA A 74 -15.68 -5.76 8.64
CA ALA A 74 -16.88 -5.92 9.46
C ALA A 74 -18.19 -5.95 8.64
N ARG A 75 -18.21 -5.27 7.48
CA ARG A 75 -19.33 -5.27 6.53
C ARG A 75 -19.41 -6.53 5.64
N MET A 76 -18.42 -7.38 5.69
CA MET A 76 -18.42 -8.67 4.98
C MET A 76 -19.32 -9.68 5.72
N THR A 77 -19.98 -10.55 4.95
CA THR A 77 -20.63 -11.75 5.50
C THR A 77 -19.58 -12.72 6.05
N GLU A 78 -19.99 -13.66 6.89
CA GLU A 78 -19.08 -14.70 7.41
C GLU A 78 -18.43 -15.52 6.27
N THR A 79 -19.22 -15.88 5.24
CA THR A 79 -18.72 -16.58 4.05
C THR A 79 -17.68 -15.74 3.30
N GLN A 80 -17.85 -14.43 3.19
CA GLN A 80 -16.85 -13.56 2.55
C GLN A 80 -15.58 -13.47 3.40
N ARG A 81 -15.72 -13.29 4.73
CA ARG A 81 -14.57 -13.25 5.65
C ARG A 81 -13.78 -14.55 5.70
N SER A 82 -14.43 -15.71 5.52
CA SER A 82 -13.71 -17.00 5.53
C SER A 82 -12.76 -17.18 4.36
N ARG A 83 -12.91 -16.38 3.29
CA ARG A 83 -12.08 -16.41 2.08
C ARG A 83 -10.85 -15.49 2.13
N VAL A 84 -10.76 -14.62 3.15
CA VAL A 84 -9.71 -13.61 3.23
C VAL A 84 -9.04 -13.65 4.60
N HIS A 85 -7.78 -13.31 4.63
CA HIS A 85 -7.05 -13.05 5.86
C HIS A 85 -6.22 -11.78 5.70
N VAL A 86 -6.18 -10.94 6.73
CA VAL A 86 -5.49 -9.66 6.70
C VAL A 86 -4.50 -9.59 7.85
N THR A 87 -3.25 -9.40 7.53
CA THR A 87 -2.21 -9.07 8.52
C THR A 87 -1.99 -7.56 8.54
N VAL A 88 -2.22 -6.95 9.71
CA VAL A 88 -1.87 -5.56 10.00
C VAL A 88 -0.64 -5.58 10.89
N ALA A 89 0.51 -5.14 10.36
CA ALA A 89 1.79 -5.21 11.06
C ALA A 89 2.51 -3.87 11.10
N GLY A 90 3.16 -3.60 12.23
CA GLY A 90 4.02 -2.42 12.37
C GLY A 90 3.91 -1.72 13.71
N GLN A 91 4.70 -0.68 13.85
CA GLN A 91 4.78 0.05 15.11
C GLN A 91 3.65 1.09 15.24
N GLN A 92 3.01 1.10 16.38
CA GLN A 92 2.06 2.14 16.77
C GLN A 92 2.67 3.04 17.85
N PHE A 93 2.59 4.34 17.64
CA PHE A 93 2.99 5.34 18.64
C PHE A 93 1.73 6.03 19.17
N PRO A 94 1.36 5.89 20.46
CA PRO A 94 0.14 6.46 21.02
C PRO A 94 -0.02 7.97 20.82
N LYS A 95 1.09 8.71 20.70
CA LYS A 95 1.08 10.15 20.40
C LYS A 95 0.65 10.47 18.95
N LEU A 96 0.79 9.53 18.03
CA LEU A 96 0.47 9.69 16.61
C LEU A 96 -0.88 9.04 16.25
N ASP A 97 -1.20 7.96 16.96
CA ASP A 97 -2.45 7.23 16.81
C ASP A 97 -2.74 6.46 18.11
N ALA A 98 -3.76 6.90 18.85
CA ALA A 98 -4.18 6.31 20.13
C ALA A 98 -5.28 5.25 19.97
N THR A 99 -5.61 4.84 18.75
CA THR A 99 -6.67 3.88 18.48
C THR A 99 -6.31 2.50 19.04
N ASP A 100 -7.19 1.92 19.86
CA ASP A 100 -7.05 0.52 20.29
C ASP A 100 -7.57 -0.42 19.19
N TYR A 101 -6.69 -0.74 18.23
CA TYR A 101 -7.03 -1.64 17.13
C TYR A 101 -7.37 -3.05 17.59
N ALA A 102 -6.76 -3.52 18.69
CA ALA A 102 -7.09 -4.83 19.25
C ALA A 102 -8.52 -4.87 19.82
N ALA A 103 -8.94 -3.78 20.48
CA ALA A 103 -10.33 -3.65 20.90
C ALA A 103 -11.30 -3.60 19.73
N LEU A 104 -10.98 -2.81 18.69
CA LEU A 104 -11.82 -2.73 17.49
C LEU A 104 -11.98 -4.06 16.77
N ILE A 105 -10.91 -4.85 16.67
CA ILE A 105 -10.96 -6.20 16.07
C ILE A 105 -11.91 -7.10 16.84
N ARG A 106 -11.82 -7.10 18.19
CA ARG A 106 -12.74 -7.87 19.05
C ARG A 106 -14.19 -7.39 18.95
N GLU A 107 -14.41 -6.08 19.05
CA GLU A 107 -15.77 -5.50 18.98
C GLU A 107 -16.48 -5.82 17.66
N LYS A 108 -15.72 -5.91 16.58
CA LYS A 108 -16.23 -6.21 15.25
C LYS A 108 -16.25 -7.72 14.92
N GLY A 109 -15.77 -8.58 15.82
CA GLY A 109 -15.70 -10.04 15.61
C GLY A 109 -14.81 -10.43 14.44
N LEU A 110 -13.62 -9.82 14.33
CA LEU A 110 -12.71 -10.00 13.21
C LEU A 110 -11.49 -10.89 13.53
N GLU A 111 -11.42 -11.46 14.76
CA GLU A 111 -10.27 -12.27 15.19
C GLU A 111 -10.01 -13.51 14.30
N GLY A 112 -11.04 -13.99 13.59
CA GLY A 112 -10.92 -15.12 12.67
C GLY A 112 -10.31 -14.79 11.30
N CYS A 113 -10.21 -13.49 10.96
CA CYS A 113 -9.70 -13.05 9.66
C CYS A 113 -8.68 -11.90 9.72
N VAL A 114 -8.34 -11.41 10.93
CA VAL A 114 -7.34 -10.35 11.11
C VAL A 114 -6.28 -10.78 12.09
N THR A 115 -5.02 -10.71 11.69
CA THR A 115 -3.86 -10.80 12.57
C THR A 115 -3.28 -9.41 12.79
N LEU A 116 -3.16 -8.99 14.07
CA LEU A 116 -2.57 -7.72 14.46
C LEU A 116 -1.20 -7.94 15.10
N GLN A 117 -0.14 -7.43 14.46
CA GLN A 117 1.24 -7.52 14.93
C GLN A 117 1.78 -6.13 15.25
N LEU A 118 1.57 -5.67 16.49
CA LEU A 118 2.05 -4.37 16.95
C LEU A 118 3.48 -4.46 17.47
N GLY A 119 4.31 -3.51 17.06
CA GLY A 119 5.68 -3.36 17.49
C GLY A 119 6.67 -3.27 16.35
N HIS A 120 7.95 -3.32 16.70
CA HIS A 120 9.02 -3.40 15.71
C HIS A 120 9.00 -4.75 15.03
N VAL A 121 8.99 -4.73 13.70
CA VAL A 121 9.08 -5.95 12.86
C VAL A 121 10.53 -6.07 12.40
N PRO A 122 11.28 -7.09 12.81
CA PRO A 122 12.63 -7.33 12.31
C PRO A 122 12.66 -7.62 10.80
N ASP A 123 13.80 -7.37 10.15
CA ASP A 123 13.89 -7.48 8.68
C ASP A 123 13.54 -8.89 8.17
N GLU A 124 13.95 -9.94 8.89
CA GLU A 124 13.62 -11.33 8.52
C GLU A 124 12.12 -11.62 8.62
N ALA A 125 11.45 -11.06 9.63
CA ALA A 125 10.01 -11.19 9.79
C ALA A 125 9.26 -10.34 8.76
N LEU A 126 9.82 -9.18 8.38
CA LEU A 126 9.28 -8.34 7.32
C LEU A 126 9.33 -9.04 5.96
N ASP A 127 10.46 -9.69 5.65
CA ASP A 127 10.59 -10.50 4.43
C ASP A 127 9.50 -11.58 4.38
N ALA A 128 9.31 -12.33 5.48
CA ALA A 128 8.28 -13.35 5.55
C ALA A 128 6.87 -12.80 5.32
N LEU A 129 6.51 -11.66 5.94
CA LEU A 129 5.20 -11.02 5.76
C LEU A 129 4.92 -10.66 4.30
N TYR A 130 5.91 -10.07 3.61
CA TYR A 130 5.73 -9.73 2.21
C TYR A 130 5.75 -10.96 1.30
N GLN A 131 6.55 -11.98 1.60
CA GLN A 131 6.58 -13.22 0.81
C GLN A 131 5.24 -13.96 0.90
N GLU A 132 4.63 -14.04 2.09
CA GLU A 132 3.35 -14.73 2.32
C GLU A 132 2.13 -13.97 1.77
N ALA A 133 2.16 -12.64 1.73
CA ALA A 133 1.03 -11.87 1.24
C ALA A 133 0.77 -12.10 -0.26
N ASP A 134 -0.50 -12.20 -0.66
CA ASP A 134 -0.90 -12.10 -2.05
C ASP A 134 -0.98 -10.64 -2.49
N PHE A 135 -1.55 -9.79 -1.66
CA PHE A 135 -1.75 -8.37 -1.95
C PHE A 135 -1.31 -7.49 -0.80
N CYS A 136 -0.93 -6.24 -1.12
CA CYS A 136 -0.67 -5.22 -0.11
C CYS A 136 -1.78 -4.16 -0.10
N LEU A 137 -2.20 -3.71 1.10
CA LEU A 137 -3.31 -2.79 1.31
C LEU A 137 -2.83 -1.40 1.69
N PHE A 138 -3.36 -0.40 1.00
CA PHE A 138 -3.07 1.01 1.23
C PHE A 138 -4.37 1.85 1.28
N PRO A 139 -5.25 1.65 2.29
CA PRO A 139 -6.50 2.37 2.43
C PRO A 139 -6.28 3.78 3.00
N TYR A 140 -5.30 4.50 2.44
CA TYR A 140 -4.84 5.77 2.98
C TYR A 140 -5.82 6.89 2.67
N ARG A 141 -5.94 7.84 3.60
CA ARG A 141 -6.71 9.06 3.42
C ARG A 141 -5.98 10.09 2.58
N GLU A 142 -4.68 10.16 2.80
CA GLU A 142 -3.79 11.10 2.10
C GLU A 142 -2.35 10.57 2.10
N ILE A 143 -1.57 10.91 1.10
CA ILE A 143 -0.13 10.68 1.03
C ILE A 143 0.49 11.51 -0.09
N TYR A 144 1.76 11.84 0.05
CA TYR A 144 2.56 12.52 -0.98
C TYR A 144 3.50 11.58 -1.73
N GLY A 145 3.72 10.39 -1.20
CA GLY A 145 4.53 9.31 -1.76
C GLY A 145 4.71 8.22 -0.70
N SER A 146 4.81 6.95 -1.14
CA SER A 146 4.77 5.82 -0.21
C SER A 146 5.93 4.86 -0.38
N GLY A 147 6.90 4.92 0.55
CA GLY A 147 7.95 3.90 0.63
C GLY A 147 7.40 2.48 0.88
N ALA A 148 6.25 2.35 1.58
CA ALA A 148 5.62 1.05 1.80
C ALA A 148 5.02 0.47 0.51
N LEU A 149 4.52 1.30 -0.41
CA LEU A 149 4.07 0.87 -1.72
C LEU A 149 5.25 0.39 -2.57
N LEU A 150 6.37 1.11 -2.55
CA LEU A 150 7.58 0.69 -3.25
C LEU A 150 8.20 -0.58 -2.65
N MET A 151 8.01 -0.79 -1.34
CA MET A 151 8.37 -2.05 -0.70
C MET A 151 7.51 -3.20 -1.27
N ALA A 152 6.19 -3.03 -1.37
CA ALA A 152 5.31 -4.02 -2.00
C ALA A 152 5.76 -4.33 -3.45
N TYR A 153 6.13 -3.32 -4.22
CA TYR A 153 6.64 -3.49 -5.58
C TYR A 153 7.97 -4.24 -5.63
N SER A 154 8.86 -4.02 -4.65
CA SER A 154 10.12 -4.76 -4.55
C SER A 154 9.90 -6.27 -4.35
N TYR A 155 8.75 -6.65 -3.77
CA TYR A 155 8.28 -8.03 -3.68
C TYR A 155 7.34 -8.44 -4.83
N SER A 156 7.17 -7.59 -5.84
CA SER A 156 6.24 -7.82 -6.96
C SER A 156 4.79 -8.07 -6.50
N LYS A 157 4.36 -7.47 -5.38
CA LYS A 157 3.01 -7.68 -4.84
C LYS A 157 2.03 -6.68 -5.44
N PRO A 158 0.92 -7.16 -6.04
CA PRO A 158 -0.18 -6.30 -6.43
C PRO A 158 -0.76 -5.56 -5.23
N VAL A 159 -1.30 -4.36 -5.48
CA VAL A 159 -1.74 -3.46 -4.43
C VAL A 159 -3.23 -3.13 -4.54
N LEU A 160 -3.89 -2.96 -3.38
CA LEU A 160 -5.19 -2.32 -3.29
C LEU A 160 -4.97 -0.97 -2.62
N ALA A 161 -5.18 0.12 -3.33
CA ALA A 161 -4.87 1.46 -2.86
C ALA A 161 -6.06 2.41 -3.01
N SER A 162 -6.15 3.38 -2.11
CA SER A 162 -7.11 4.48 -2.26
C SER A 162 -6.81 5.27 -3.53
N SER A 163 -7.85 5.65 -4.28
CA SER A 163 -7.77 6.51 -5.47
C SER A 163 -7.52 7.95 -5.03
N ILE A 164 -6.28 8.23 -4.61
CA ILE A 164 -5.77 9.54 -4.27
C ILE A 164 -4.63 9.91 -5.23
N PRO A 165 -4.39 11.19 -5.54
CA PRO A 165 -3.54 11.58 -6.66
C PRO A 165 -2.14 10.94 -6.67
N ALA A 166 -1.48 10.83 -5.51
CA ALA A 166 -0.18 10.18 -5.42
C ALA A 166 -0.25 8.68 -5.79
N PHE A 167 -1.27 7.97 -5.32
CA PHE A 167 -1.42 6.54 -5.63
C PHE A 167 -1.91 6.30 -7.06
N GLU A 168 -2.74 7.18 -7.62
CA GLU A 168 -3.11 7.10 -9.04
C GLU A 168 -1.88 7.16 -9.94
N GLU A 169 -0.93 8.08 -9.64
CA GLU A 169 0.34 8.18 -10.36
C GLU A 169 1.29 6.99 -10.06
N GLU A 170 1.41 6.60 -8.80
CA GLU A 170 2.35 5.54 -8.38
C GLU A 170 1.89 4.14 -8.78
N THR A 171 0.58 3.92 -8.98
CA THR A 171 0.01 2.64 -9.42
C THR A 171 -0.18 2.55 -10.93
N ASP A 172 0.31 3.52 -11.69
CA ASP A 172 0.10 3.59 -13.14
C ASP A 172 -1.40 3.51 -13.51
N GLY A 173 -2.21 4.35 -12.84
CA GLY A 173 -3.65 4.38 -13.02
C GLY A 173 -4.37 3.09 -12.59
N GLY A 174 -3.79 2.29 -11.69
CA GLY A 174 -4.35 1.02 -11.21
C GLY A 174 -3.85 -0.21 -11.97
N CYS A 175 -2.89 -0.08 -12.89
CA CYS A 175 -2.31 -1.23 -13.60
C CYS A 175 -1.53 -2.19 -12.69
N THR A 176 -1.14 -1.75 -11.50
CA THR A 176 -0.43 -2.57 -10.49
C THR A 176 -1.37 -3.19 -9.45
N GLY A 177 -2.68 -3.12 -9.66
CA GLY A 177 -3.66 -3.68 -8.72
C GLY A 177 -5.04 -3.07 -8.85
N LEU A 178 -5.68 -2.75 -7.74
CA LEU A 178 -7.02 -2.18 -7.71
C LEU A 178 -7.02 -0.83 -6.99
N LEU A 179 -7.67 0.15 -7.58
CA LEU A 179 -7.97 1.44 -6.94
C LEU A 179 -9.43 1.44 -6.43
N PHE A 180 -9.64 2.09 -5.29
CA PHE A 180 -10.96 2.29 -4.70
C PHE A 180 -11.06 3.70 -4.09
N PRO A 181 -12.26 4.32 -4.02
CA PRO A 181 -12.46 5.63 -3.41
C PRO A 181 -11.96 5.67 -1.96
N PRO A 182 -11.22 6.72 -1.55
CA PRO A 182 -10.74 6.87 -0.18
C PRO A 182 -11.91 7.03 0.80
N GLU A 183 -11.71 6.59 2.06
CA GLU A 183 -12.67 6.69 3.16
C GLU A 183 -14.03 5.99 2.92
N GLU A 184 -14.09 5.08 1.94
CA GLU A 184 -15.29 4.33 1.56
C GLU A 184 -15.13 2.83 1.93
N PRO A 185 -15.55 2.38 3.12
CA PRO A 185 -15.38 0.98 3.54
C PRO A 185 -16.07 -0.04 2.63
N ASP A 186 -17.21 0.30 2.02
CA ASP A 186 -17.88 -0.61 1.06
C ASP A 186 -17.07 -0.76 -0.23
N ALA A 187 -16.47 0.32 -0.73
CA ALA A 187 -15.60 0.25 -1.91
C ALA A 187 -14.34 -0.57 -1.63
N LEU A 188 -13.73 -0.43 -0.45
CA LEU A 188 -12.59 -1.26 -0.03
C LEU A 188 -13.00 -2.73 0.13
N LYS A 189 -14.15 -3.02 0.75
CA LYS A 189 -14.71 -4.38 0.84
C LYS A 189 -14.83 -5.00 -0.55
N ASP A 190 -15.43 -4.27 -1.50
CA ASP A 190 -15.64 -4.77 -2.86
C ASP A 190 -14.30 -4.96 -3.61
N ALA A 191 -13.30 -4.09 -3.37
CA ALA A 191 -11.95 -4.27 -3.92
C ALA A 191 -11.25 -5.52 -3.35
N ILE A 192 -11.36 -5.77 -2.05
CA ILE A 192 -10.80 -6.98 -1.41
C ILE A 192 -11.44 -8.24 -1.99
N LEU A 193 -12.78 -8.26 -2.13
CA LEU A 193 -13.48 -9.41 -2.69
C LEU A 193 -13.14 -9.64 -4.17
N ARG A 194 -13.04 -8.57 -4.96
CA ARG A 194 -12.57 -8.67 -6.36
C ARG A 194 -11.15 -9.21 -6.45
N ALA A 195 -10.25 -8.80 -5.58
CA ALA A 195 -8.88 -9.32 -5.54
C ALA A 195 -8.87 -10.83 -5.17
N ALA A 196 -9.72 -11.24 -4.23
CA ALA A 196 -9.89 -12.65 -3.86
C ALA A 196 -10.52 -13.52 -4.97
N ASP A 197 -11.08 -12.90 -6.00
CA ASP A 197 -11.61 -13.58 -7.19
C ASP A 197 -10.63 -13.54 -8.39
N TRP A 198 -9.41 -13.01 -8.20
CA TRP A 198 -8.43 -12.98 -9.29
C TRP A 198 -8.01 -14.41 -9.70
N THR A 199 -7.81 -14.57 -11.00
CA THR A 199 -7.17 -15.78 -11.54
C THR A 199 -5.65 -15.68 -11.42
N GLU A 200 -4.97 -16.81 -11.42
CA GLU A 200 -3.51 -16.87 -11.46
C GLU A 200 -2.93 -16.10 -12.66
N GLU A 201 -3.62 -16.13 -13.81
CA GLU A 201 -3.21 -15.38 -15.00
C GLU A 201 -3.25 -13.85 -14.75
N THR A 202 -4.33 -13.34 -14.15
CA THR A 202 -4.46 -11.92 -13.80
C THR A 202 -3.37 -11.52 -12.79
N TYR A 203 -3.14 -12.36 -11.79
CA TYR A 203 -2.16 -12.12 -10.75
C TYR A 203 -0.74 -12.05 -11.32
N THR A 204 -0.31 -13.06 -12.06
CA THR A 204 1.04 -13.13 -12.66
C THR A 204 1.27 -12.07 -13.72
N GLY A 205 0.24 -11.71 -14.48
CA GLY A 205 0.26 -10.58 -15.42
C GLY A 205 0.53 -9.26 -14.69
N THR A 206 -0.16 -9.00 -13.59
CA THR A 206 0.05 -7.81 -12.75
C THR A 206 1.43 -7.80 -12.12
N GLN A 207 1.92 -8.92 -11.60
CA GLN A 207 3.29 -9.03 -11.09
C GLN A 207 4.34 -8.69 -12.16
N SER A 208 4.11 -9.13 -13.40
CA SER A 208 5.01 -8.84 -14.51
C SER A 208 5.03 -7.35 -14.85
N HIS A 209 3.86 -6.71 -14.83
CA HIS A 209 3.75 -5.25 -15.01
C HIS A 209 4.46 -4.50 -13.88
N ILE A 210 4.30 -4.92 -12.62
CA ILE A 210 5.01 -4.31 -11.48
C ILE A 210 6.53 -4.40 -11.67
N ARG A 211 7.07 -5.57 -12.07
CA ARG A 211 8.51 -5.74 -12.32
C ARG A 211 9.01 -4.80 -13.41
N GLN A 212 8.26 -4.69 -14.50
CA GLN A 212 8.59 -3.76 -15.58
C GLN A 212 8.56 -2.31 -15.09
N LEU A 213 7.52 -1.90 -14.35
CA LEU A 213 7.40 -0.56 -13.80
C LEU A 213 8.55 -0.21 -12.84
N VAL A 214 8.96 -1.17 -12.00
CA VAL A 214 10.12 -1.02 -11.09
C VAL A 214 11.40 -0.81 -11.89
N GLU A 215 11.63 -1.58 -12.94
CA GLU A 215 12.81 -1.47 -13.77
C GLU A 215 12.84 -0.15 -14.55
N GLU A 216 11.70 0.30 -15.05
CA GLU A 216 11.60 1.49 -15.90
C GLU A 216 11.52 2.81 -15.10
N LYS A 217 10.79 2.84 -14.00
CA LYS A 217 10.49 4.08 -13.26
C LYS A 217 11.16 4.16 -11.90
N TYR A 218 11.23 3.05 -11.16
CA TYR A 218 11.68 3.03 -9.76
C TYR A 218 13.07 2.42 -9.55
N ASN A 219 13.90 2.42 -10.58
CA ASN A 219 15.29 1.95 -10.50
C ASN A 219 16.23 3.12 -10.15
N TRP A 220 16.98 2.98 -9.06
CA TRP A 220 17.95 4.00 -8.59
C TRP A 220 18.99 4.40 -9.64
N LYS A 221 19.37 3.51 -10.57
CA LYS A 221 20.33 3.80 -11.62
C LYS A 221 19.85 4.84 -12.64
N ARG A 222 18.55 5.17 -12.65
CA ARG A 222 17.97 6.21 -13.52
C ARG A 222 17.80 7.56 -12.82
N SER A 223 18.09 7.61 -11.52
CA SER A 223 18.04 8.83 -10.71
C SER A 223 19.36 9.61 -10.74
N GLU A 224 20.34 9.15 -11.52
CA GLU A 224 21.59 9.85 -11.83
C GLU A 224 21.42 10.65 -13.14
#